data_fb315714d9521b52dfdd4be339b0f9f3
#
_entry.id   fb315714d9521b52dfdd4be339b0f9f3
#
_cell.length_a   1.000
_cell.length_b   1.000
_cell.length_c   1.000
_cell.angle_alpha   90.00
_cell.angle_beta   90.00
_cell.angle_gamma   90.00
#
_symmetry.space_group_name_H-M   'P 1'
#
loop_
_entity.id
_entity.type
_entity.pdbx_description
1 polymer ?
#
loop_
_entity_poly.entity_id
_entity_poly.type
_entity_poly.pdbx_seq_one_letter_code
_entity_poly.pdbx_strand_id
1 'polypeptide(L)'
;AKIDYRDLDGIAATAGPGLIGAVMVGLMTGKSIATAHKKPFIALNHLEGHALSPRLIDKNLQFPYLLLLVSGGHCQLVIVYGVGNYRRLGTTIDDAPGEAFDKVAKLLNLGYPGGPEIEKKAKLGVAKKYKLPRPLNNRPGCNFSFSGLKTAVLHLTQKLDDKNLLSQENIYDIAASFQHAVSDILVNRTRNAISEYKSEFPQSPYLVVAGGVAANSMIRQEIKKLAENEKIGLIIPDQSLCTDNGAMIAWGGIERLDLGLIDDTSAPPRARWP
;
A
#
# COMPACT_ATOMS: atom_id res chain seq x y z
N ALA A 1 -8.06 -1.81 -25.94
CA ALA A 1 -8.70 -0.68 -26.60
C ALA A 1 -8.45 -0.80 -28.11
N LYS A 2 -9.40 -0.40 -28.94
CA LYS A 2 -9.23 -0.32 -30.42
C LYS A 2 -8.72 1.08 -30.79
N ILE A 3 -7.54 1.47 -30.26
CA ILE A 3 -6.87 2.74 -30.54
C ILE A 3 -5.43 2.49 -30.96
N ASP A 4 -4.89 3.36 -31.80
CA ASP A 4 -3.50 3.34 -32.25
C ASP A 4 -2.64 4.18 -31.28
N TYR A 5 -1.34 3.92 -31.21
CA TYR A 5 -0.42 4.76 -30.43
C TYR A 5 -0.40 6.22 -30.89
N ARG A 6 -0.75 6.48 -32.13
CA ARG A 6 -0.88 7.85 -32.70
C ARG A 6 -2.03 8.64 -32.04
N ASP A 7 -3.04 7.96 -31.54
CA ASP A 7 -4.23 8.57 -30.94
C ASP A 7 -4.01 8.94 -29.45
N LEU A 8 -2.87 8.57 -28.86
CA LEU A 8 -2.54 8.87 -27.47
C LEU A 8 -1.96 10.29 -27.33
N ASP A 9 -2.27 10.96 -26.23
CA ASP A 9 -1.74 12.28 -25.89
C ASP A 9 -0.35 12.22 -25.25
N GLY A 10 0.01 11.11 -24.61
CA GLY A 10 1.29 10.89 -23.97
C GLY A 10 1.53 9.44 -23.61
N ILE A 11 2.75 9.12 -23.22
CA ILE A 11 3.17 7.78 -22.75
C ILE A 11 3.74 7.91 -21.34
N ALA A 12 3.12 7.24 -20.37
CA ALA A 12 3.62 7.17 -19.00
C ALA A 12 4.20 5.78 -18.71
N ALA A 13 5.31 5.75 -18.00
CA ALA A 13 5.91 4.51 -17.53
C ALA A 13 6.50 4.68 -16.13
N THR A 14 6.44 3.62 -15.32
CA THR A 14 7.09 3.61 -14.00
C THR A 14 8.61 3.71 -14.15
N ALA A 15 9.19 4.77 -13.57
CA ALA A 15 10.65 4.94 -13.53
C ALA A 15 11.26 4.49 -12.18
N GLY A 16 10.44 4.09 -11.22
CA GLY A 16 10.81 3.62 -9.88
C GLY A 16 9.81 4.10 -8.83
N PRO A 17 10.04 3.75 -7.54
CA PRO A 17 11.00 2.74 -7.08
C PRO A 17 10.59 1.32 -7.45
N GLY A 18 11.56 0.37 -7.43
CA GLY A 18 11.29 -1.04 -7.70
C GLY A 18 12.54 -1.84 -8.07
N LEU A 19 12.35 -3.12 -8.38
CA LEU A 19 13.41 -3.99 -8.88
C LEU A 19 13.95 -3.43 -10.20
N ILE A 20 15.21 -3.03 -10.20
CA ILE A 20 15.81 -2.24 -11.27
C ILE A 20 15.65 -2.88 -12.65
N GLY A 21 15.78 -4.21 -12.76
CA GLY A 21 15.59 -4.94 -14.02
C GLY A 21 14.16 -4.82 -14.56
N ALA A 22 13.15 -4.99 -13.70
CA ALA A 22 11.75 -4.87 -14.08
C ALA A 22 11.39 -3.42 -14.45
N VAL A 23 11.86 -2.45 -13.64
CA VAL A 23 11.67 -1.02 -13.93
C VAL A 23 12.29 -0.65 -15.26
N MET A 24 13.52 -1.12 -15.57
CA MET A 24 14.17 -0.87 -16.85
C MET A 24 13.37 -1.35 -18.06
N VAL A 25 12.83 -2.57 -17.99
CA VAL A 25 12.05 -3.13 -19.10
C VAL A 25 10.85 -2.24 -19.43
N GLY A 26 10.04 -1.92 -18.40
CA GLY A 26 8.85 -1.06 -18.59
C GLY A 26 9.20 0.35 -19.04
N LEU A 27 10.21 0.95 -18.42
CA LEU A 27 10.66 2.31 -18.73
C LEU A 27 11.19 2.42 -20.16
N MET A 28 12.04 1.48 -20.60
CA MET A 28 12.59 1.49 -21.95
C MET A 28 11.53 1.23 -23.01
N THR A 29 10.56 0.36 -22.74
CA THR A 29 9.41 0.14 -23.61
C THR A 29 8.61 1.43 -23.78
N GLY A 30 8.27 2.11 -22.68
CA GLY A 30 7.54 3.39 -22.75
C GLY A 30 8.30 4.47 -23.53
N LYS A 31 9.61 4.62 -23.29
CA LYS A 31 10.47 5.56 -24.03
C LYS A 31 10.53 5.26 -25.53
N SER A 32 10.65 3.98 -25.90
CA SER A 32 10.70 3.57 -27.30
C SER A 32 9.40 3.93 -28.02
N ILE A 33 8.24 3.68 -27.40
CA ILE A 33 6.93 4.04 -27.95
C ILE A 33 6.80 5.57 -28.08
N ALA A 34 7.15 6.32 -27.02
CA ALA A 34 7.08 7.78 -27.02
C ALA A 34 7.94 8.38 -28.12
N THR A 35 9.17 7.90 -28.28
CA THR A 35 10.11 8.36 -29.33
C THR A 35 9.60 8.02 -30.73
N ALA A 36 9.16 6.77 -30.96
CA ALA A 36 8.68 6.33 -32.28
C ALA A 36 7.45 7.11 -32.75
N HIS A 37 6.57 7.49 -31.81
CA HIS A 37 5.32 8.20 -32.11
C HIS A 37 5.38 9.71 -31.83
N LYS A 38 6.56 10.24 -31.44
CA LYS A 38 6.77 11.66 -31.10
C LYS A 38 5.78 12.17 -30.04
N LYS A 39 5.53 11.36 -29.02
CA LYS A 39 4.60 11.69 -27.92
C LYS A 39 5.37 12.17 -26.69
N PRO A 40 4.77 13.06 -25.88
CA PRO A 40 5.28 13.38 -24.54
C PRO A 40 5.53 12.11 -23.72
N PHE A 41 6.63 12.09 -22.97
CA PHE A 41 6.98 10.98 -22.10
C PHE A 41 6.89 11.42 -20.64
N ILE A 42 6.31 10.58 -19.78
CA ILE A 42 6.19 10.81 -18.33
C ILE A 42 6.84 9.64 -17.58
N ALA A 43 7.93 9.93 -16.87
CA ALA A 43 8.63 9.01 -15.99
C ALA A 43 7.97 9.06 -14.60
N LEU A 44 6.97 8.21 -14.35
CA LEU A 44 6.16 8.29 -13.14
C LEU A 44 6.82 7.55 -11.96
N ASN A 45 6.72 8.16 -10.77
CA ASN A 45 6.98 7.46 -9.52
C ASN A 45 5.83 6.47 -9.24
N HIS A 46 6.17 5.20 -8.98
CA HIS A 46 5.20 4.15 -8.70
C HIS A 46 4.25 4.49 -7.54
N LEU A 47 4.79 5.09 -6.47
CA LEU A 47 3.98 5.48 -5.30
C LEU A 47 3.04 6.65 -5.63
N GLU A 48 3.45 7.54 -6.53
CA GLU A 48 2.58 8.59 -7.07
C GLU A 48 1.41 8.01 -7.85
N GLY A 49 1.64 6.95 -8.64
CA GLY A 49 0.55 6.21 -9.30
C GLY A 49 -0.49 5.71 -8.30
N HIS A 50 -0.06 5.11 -7.19
CA HIS A 50 -0.97 4.71 -6.11
C HIS A 50 -1.63 5.92 -5.43
N ALA A 51 -0.89 6.99 -5.22
CA ALA A 51 -1.42 8.19 -4.56
C ALA A 51 -2.56 8.82 -5.36
N LEU A 52 -2.42 8.90 -6.68
CA LEU A 52 -3.37 9.55 -7.58
C LEU A 52 -4.50 8.64 -8.06
N SER A 53 -4.31 7.31 -8.02
CA SER A 53 -5.31 6.35 -8.51
C SER A 53 -6.73 6.50 -7.93
N PRO A 54 -6.95 6.94 -6.68
CA PRO A 54 -8.29 7.18 -6.15
C PRO A 54 -9.05 8.28 -6.88
N ARG A 55 -8.36 9.25 -7.47
CA ARG A 55 -8.95 10.32 -8.28
C ARG A 55 -9.45 9.85 -9.65
N LEU A 56 -8.97 8.68 -10.12
CA LEU A 56 -9.55 8.01 -11.28
C LEU A 56 -11.00 7.56 -11.01
N ILE A 57 -11.30 7.19 -9.76
CA ILE A 57 -12.62 6.68 -9.35
C ILE A 57 -13.52 7.84 -8.91
N ASP A 58 -13.00 8.72 -8.09
CA ASP A 58 -13.71 9.90 -7.57
C ASP A 58 -13.02 11.18 -8.04
N LYS A 59 -13.52 11.73 -9.14
CA LYS A 59 -13.04 13.01 -9.70
C LYS A 59 -13.28 14.20 -8.79
N ASN A 60 -14.13 14.06 -7.78
CA ASN A 60 -14.40 15.13 -6.80
C ASN A 60 -13.41 15.13 -5.64
N LEU A 61 -12.55 14.10 -5.51
CA LEU A 61 -11.49 14.07 -4.51
C LEU A 61 -10.50 15.21 -4.77
N GLN A 62 -10.58 16.24 -3.93
CA GLN A 62 -9.69 17.40 -4.00
C GLN A 62 -8.46 17.21 -3.12
N PHE A 63 -7.38 17.90 -3.47
CA PHE A 63 -6.20 18.04 -2.62
C PHE A 63 -6.44 19.10 -1.53
N PRO A 64 -5.80 19.01 -0.36
CA PRO A 64 -4.99 17.89 0.07
C PRO A 64 -5.82 16.74 0.63
N TYR A 65 -5.27 15.52 0.68
CA TYR A 65 -5.82 14.38 1.40
C TYR A 65 -4.72 13.54 2.07
N LEU A 66 -5.11 12.79 3.10
CA LEU A 66 -4.23 11.84 3.78
C LEU A 66 -4.26 10.49 3.06
N LEU A 67 -3.11 9.97 2.66
CA LEU A 67 -2.97 8.65 2.04
C LEU A 67 -2.36 7.66 3.03
N LEU A 68 -3.01 6.52 3.22
CA LEU A 68 -2.43 5.30 3.76
C LEU A 68 -2.09 4.36 2.61
N LEU A 69 -0.82 4.26 2.26
CA LEU A 69 -0.32 3.33 1.25
C LEU A 69 0.18 2.06 1.93
N VAL A 70 -0.45 0.91 1.63
CA VAL A 70 -0.13 -0.39 2.23
C VAL A 70 -0.05 -1.47 1.16
N SER A 71 1.16 -1.86 0.78
CA SER A 71 1.42 -2.83 -0.28
C SER A 71 2.35 -3.96 0.17
N GLY A 72 2.77 -4.79 -0.76
CA GLY A 72 3.78 -5.83 -0.53
C GLY A 72 5.09 -5.26 -0.01
N GLY A 73 5.58 -4.16 -0.61
CA GLY A 73 6.89 -3.56 -0.31
C GLY A 73 6.83 -2.20 0.39
N HIS A 74 5.64 -1.60 0.57
CA HIS A 74 5.51 -0.25 1.11
C HIS A 74 4.44 -0.17 2.20
N CYS A 75 4.74 0.63 3.22
CA CYS A 75 3.77 1.07 4.21
C CYS A 75 4.08 2.50 4.58
N GLN A 76 3.24 3.44 4.15
CA GLN A 76 3.48 4.88 4.35
C GLN A 76 2.19 5.62 4.65
N LEU A 77 2.31 6.66 5.47
CA LEU A 77 1.29 7.70 5.68
C LEU A 77 1.82 8.98 5.07
N VAL A 78 1.08 9.54 4.12
CA VAL A 78 1.52 10.66 3.29
C VAL A 78 0.39 11.70 3.17
N ILE A 79 0.69 12.96 3.37
CA ILE A 79 -0.20 14.05 2.94
C ILE A 79 0.09 14.34 1.48
N VAL A 80 -0.93 14.25 0.66
CA VAL A 80 -0.90 14.54 -0.77
C VAL A 80 -1.42 15.96 -0.96
N TYR A 81 -0.53 16.92 -1.19
CA TYR A 81 -0.89 18.32 -1.43
C TYR A 81 -1.29 18.59 -2.88
N GLY A 82 -0.79 17.76 -3.79
CA GLY A 82 -1.00 17.87 -5.23
C GLY A 82 -0.11 16.89 -5.98
N VAL A 83 -0.21 16.90 -7.28
CA VAL A 83 0.66 16.11 -8.16
C VAL A 83 2.12 16.53 -7.95
N GLY A 84 2.99 15.57 -7.65
CA GLY A 84 4.40 15.84 -7.38
C GLY A 84 4.70 16.50 -6.02
N ASN A 85 3.70 16.76 -5.19
CA ASN A 85 3.87 17.45 -3.90
C ASN A 85 3.32 16.62 -2.73
N TYR A 86 4.22 16.04 -1.94
CA TYR A 86 3.92 15.05 -0.91
C TYR A 86 4.70 15.32 0.38
N ARG A 87 4.07 15.11 1.53
CA ARG A 87 4.74 15.08 2.84
C ARG A 87 4.50 13.73 3.52
N ARG A 88 5.54 12.97 3.70
CA ARG A 88 5.50 11.70 4.42
C ARG A 88 5.46 11.96 5.94
N LEU A 89 4.40 11.50 6.61
CA LEU A 89 4.24 11.55 8.06
C LEU A 89 4.88 10.35 8.76
N GLY A 90 4.82 9.19 8.11
CA GLY A 90 5.39 7.95 8.64
C GLY A 90 5.63 6.91 7.56
N THR A 91 6.52 5.98 7.88
CA THR A 91 6.85 4.83 7.02
C THR A 91 7.14 3.62 7.88
N THR A 92 7.14 2.43 7.29
CA THR A 92 7.69 1.28 8.00
C THR A 92 9.20 1.44 8.18
N ILE A 93 9.69 1.10 9.38
CA ILE A 93 11.12 1.15 9.72
C ILE A 93 11.82 -0.21 9.49
N ASP A 94 11.04 -1.22 9.13
CA ASP A 94 11.51 -2.57 8.87
C ASP A 94 10.68 -3.22 7.72
N ASP A 95 10.06 -4.38 7.94
CA ASP A 95 9.25 -5.06 6.94
C ASP A 95 7.99 -4.25 6.56
N ALA A 96 7.54 -4.34 5.33
CA ALA A 96 6.22 -3.89 4.93
C ALA A 96 5.14 -4.90 5.38
N PRO A 97 3.86 -4.49 5.55
CA PRO A 97 2.83 -5.40 6.02
C PRO A 97 2.58 -6.57 5.07
N GLY A 98 2.58 -6.38 3.76
CA GLY A 98 2.43 -7.47 2.80
C GLY A 98 3.58 -8.48 2.87
N GLU A 99 4.81 -7.99 3.00
CA GLU A 99 5.99 -8.83 3.24
C GLU A 99 5.87 -9.62 4.56
N ALA A 100 5.34 -9.01 5.61
CA ALA A 100 5.07 -9.70 6.88
C ALA A 100 4.01 -10.79 6.72
N PHE A 101 2.94 -10.55 5.95
CA PHE A 101 1.93 -11.57 5.60
C PHE A 101 2.58 -12.75 4.85
N ASP A 102 3.40 -12.50 3.83
CA ASP A 102 4.06 -13.54 3.05
C ASP A 102 5.02 -14.38 3.91
N LYS A 103 5.82 -13.72 4.76
CA LYS A 103 6.75 -14.39 5.68
C LYS A 103 6.02 -15.26 6.70
N VAL A 104 4.91 -14.78 7.25
CA VAL A 104 4.09 -15.54 8.22
C VAL A 104 3.35 -16.69 7.54
N ALA A 105 2.79 -16.48 6.34
CA ALA A 105 2.17 -17.56 5.57
C ALA A 105 3.17 -18.70 5.29
N LYS A 106 4.41 -18.34 4.94
CA LYS A 106 5.50 -19.33 4.75
C LYS A 106 5.81 -20.08 6.04
N LEU A 107 5.89 -19.40 7.19
CA LEU A 107 6.10 -20.04 8.49
C LEU A 107 4.98 -21.02 8.87
N LEU A 108 3.75 -20.71 8.47
CA LEU A 108 2.57 -21.54 8.73
C LEU A 108 2.27 -22.55 7.62
N ASN A 109 3.15 -22.65 6.60
CA ASN A 109 3.01 -23.51 5.42
C ASN A 109 1.67 -23.34 4.68
N LEU A 110 1.22 -22.08 4.51
CA LEU A 110 -0.09 -21.74 3.91
C LEU A 110 -0.02 -21.44 2.41
N GLY A 111 1.18 -21.31 1.83
CA GLY A 111 1.39 -20.99 0.42
C GLY A 111 1.62 -19.51 0.13
N TYR A 112 1.54 -19.15 -1.17
CA TYR A 112 1.78 -17.81 -1.70
C TYR A 112 0.69 -17.45 -2.74
N PRO A 113 0.22 -16.20 -2.81
CA PRO A 113 0.59 -15.04 -1.96
C PRO A 113 0.02 -15.15 -0.54
N GLY A 114 0.83 -14.72 0.45
CA GLY A 114 0.54 -14.96 1.86
C GLY A 114 -0.67 -14.18 2.40
N GLY A 115 -0.91 -12.97 1.90
CA GLY A 115 -2.04 -12.14 2.34
C GLY A 115 -3.40 -12.85 2.24
N PRO A 116 -3.82 -13.29 1.03
CA PRO A 116 -5.06 -14.03 0.83
C PRO A 116 -5.14 -15.34 1.63
N GLU A 117 -4.03 -16.09 1.72
CA GLU A 117 -4.02 -17.36 2.45
C GLU A 117 -4.16 -17.16 3.97
N ILE A 118 -3.48 -16.18 4.54
CA ILE A 118 -3.67 -15.79 5.95
C ILE A 118 -5.12 -15.36 6.19
N GLU A 119 -5.69 -14.50 5.34
CA GLU A 119 -7.07 -14.04 5.48
C GLU A 119 -8.07 -15.20 5.45
N LYS A 120 -7.89 -16.14 4.52
CA LYS A 120 -8.74 -17.32 4.40
C LYS A 120 -8.72 -18.18 5.67
N LYS A 121 -7.54 -18.40 6.24
CA LYS A 121 -7.38 -19.22 7.46
C LYS A 121 -7.81 -18.46 8.71
N ALA A 122 -7.56 -17.15 8.77
CA ALA A 122 -7.96 -16.29 9.86
C ALA A 122 -9.50 -16.27 10.09
N LYS A 123 -10.30 -16.46 9.04
CA LYS A 123 -11.76 -16.59 9.15
C LYS A 123 -12.22 -17.81 9.95
N LEU A 124 -11.36 -18.83 10.08
CA LEU A 124 -11.64 -20.08 10.79
C LEU A 124 -11.05 -20.09 12.21
N GLY A 125 -10.27 -19.06 12.56
CA GLY A 125 -9.55 -18.98 13.83
C GLY A 125 -10.08 -17.91 14.77
N VAL A 126 -9.55 -17.90 16.00
CA VAL A 126 -9.90 -16.96 17.07
C VAL A 126 -8.84 -15.87 17.16
N ALA A 127 -9.18 -14.65 16.77
CA ALA A 127 -8.25 -13.52 16.61
C ALA A 127 -7.52 -13.06 17.90
N LYS A 128 -8.05 -13.40 19.10
CA LYS A 128 -7.47 -12.99 20.39
C LYS A 128 -6.88 -14.15 21.19
N LYS A 129 -6.78 -15.33 20.59
CA LYS A 129 -6.25 -16.52 21.30
C LYS A 129 -4.76 -16.36 21.63
N TYR A 130 -3.97 -15.81 20.71
CA TYR A 130 -2.55 -15.58 20.93
C TYR A 130 -2.25 -14.08 21.04
N LYS A 131 -1.63 -13.70 22.15
CA LYS A 131 -1.22 -12.30 22.40
C LYS A 131 0.09 -12.02 21.66
N LEU A 132 -0.02 -11.52 20.43
CA LEU A 132 1.13 -11.07 19.65
C LEU A 132 1.49 -9.60 19.96
N PRO A 133 2.72 -9.16 19.76
CA PRO A 133 3.11 -7.77 20.00
C PRO A 133 2.45 -6.80 19.01
N ARG A 134 2.37 -5.52 19.40
CA ARG A 134 1.97 -4.39 18.56
C ARG A 134 3.11 -3.38 18.59
N PRO A 135 4.16 -3.57 17.77
CA PRO A 135 5.29 -2.64 17.77
C PRO A 135 4.83 -1.20 17.54
N LEU A 136 5.50 -0.28 18.23
CA LEU A 136 5.23 1.16 18.19
C LEU A 136 3.85 1.62 18.66
N ASN A 137 2.89 0.74 18.97
CA ASN A 137 1.65 1.16 19.61
C ASN A 137 1.99 1.92 20.90
N ASN A 138 1.24 2.97 21.21
CA ASN A 138 1.48 3.85 22.37
C ASN A 138 2.79 4.70 22.29
N ARG A 139 3.44 4.76 21.14
CA ARG A 139 4.52 5.72 20.88
C ARG A 139 4.03 6.88 20.02
N PRO A 140 4.56 8.10 20.16
CA PRO A 140 4.24 9.21 19.27
C PRO A 140 4.70 8.93 17.84
N GLY A 141 4.16 9.71 16.89
CA GLY A 141 4.48 9.62 15.46
C GLY A 141 3.70 8.56 14.70
N CYS A 142 3.99 8.45 13.42
CA CYS A 142 3.22 7.69 12.45
C CYS A 142 3.98 6.51 11.81
N ASN A 143 5.20 6.22 12.28
CA ASN A 143 5.99 5.10 11.76
C ASN A 143 5.42 3.74 12.14
N PHE A 144 5.63 2.75 11.27
CA PHE A 144 5.20 1.36 11.45
C PHE A 144 6.39 0.44 11.71
N SER A 145 6.12 -0.73 12.28
CA SER A 145 7.07 -1.84 12.40
C SER A 145 6.31 -3.17 12.43
N PHE A 146 6.77 -4.14 11.64
CA PHE A 146 6.13 -5.45 11.49
C PHE A 146 7.11 -6.63 11.69
N SER A 147 8.43 -6.43 11.63
CA SER A 147 9.41 -7.52 11.72
C SER A 147 9.32 -8.29 13.05
N GLY A 148 9.04 -7.60 14.14
CA GLY A 148 8.83 -8.21 15.46
C GLY A 148 7.63 -9.18 15.52
N LEU A 149 6.61 -8.97 14.68
CA LEU A 149 5.46 -9.87 14.58
C LEU A 149 5.85 -11.23 13.98
N LYS A 150 6.64 -11.24 12.89
CA LYS A 150 7.15 -12.47 12.29
C LYS A 150 7.93 -13.29 13.32
N THR A 151 8.83 -12.65 14.06
CA THR A 151 9.64 -13.31 15.10
C THR A 151 8.76 -13.88 16.21
N ALA A 152 7.74 -13.14 16.65
CA ALA A 152 6.80 -13.61 17.66
C ALA A 152 6.00 -14.84 17.18
N VAL A 153 5.57 -14.85 15.90
CA VAL A 153 4.90 -16.03 15.30
C VAL A 153 5.86 -17.20 15.23
N LEU A 154 7.11 -17.00 14.79
CA LEU A 154 8.13 -18.07 14.73
C LEU A 154 8.32 -18.72 16.11
N HIS A 155 8.53 -17.93 17.16
CA HIS A 155 8.68 -18.47 18.51
C HIS A 155 7.44 -19.19 19.01
N LEU A 156 6.26 -18.68 18.67
CA LEU A 156 4.99 -19.31 19.04
C LEU A 156 4.81 -20.66 18.33
N THR A 157 5.08 -20.74 17.04
CA THR A 157 4.99 -22.01 16.28
C THR A 157 5.97 -23.03 16.78
N GLN A 158 7.24 -22.67 17.04
CA GLN A 158 8.24 -23.56 17.63
C GLN A 158 7.79 -24.08 19.00
N LYS A 159 7.33 -23.22 19.89
CA LYS A 159 6.85 -23.61 21.22
C LYS A 159 5.66 -24.57 21.16
N LEU A 160 4.79 -24.44 20.17
CA LEU A 160 3.65 -25.34 19.99
C LEU A 160 4.09 -26.67 19.37
N ASP A 161 5.03 -26.66 18.44
CA ASP A 161 5.57 -27.83 17.79
C ASP A 161 6.37 -28.70 18.77
N ASP A 162 7.25 -28.10 19.56
CA ASP A 162 8.02 -28.78 20.63
C ASP A 162 7.11 -29.52 21.63
N LYS A 163 5.86 -29.04 21.80
CA LYS A 163 4.85 -29.66 22.67
C LYS A 163 3.89 -30.60 21.96
N ASN A 164 4.09 -30.87 20.66
CA ASN A 164 3.16 -31.59 19.78
C ASN A 164 1.73 -30.97 19.80
N LEU A 165 1.62 -29.66 19.96
CA LEU A 165 0.35 -28.91 19.99
C LEU A 165 0.09 -28.09 18.73
N LEU A 166 0.96 -28.14 17.71
CA LEU A 166 0.78 -27.39 16.47
C LEU A 166 -0.25 -28.11 15.56
N SER A 167 -1.52 -27.97 15.95
CA SER A 167 -2.65 -28.49 15.18
C SER A 167 -3.09 -27.51 14.09
N GLN A 168 -3.90 -27.98 13.16
CA GLN A 168 -4.52 -27.14 12.12
C GLN A 168 -5.35 -26.01 12.72
N GLU A 169 -6.05 -26.26 13.81
CA GLU A 169 -6.82 -25.24 14.53
C GLU A 169 -5.91 -24.14 15.11
N ASN A 170 -4.78 -24.52 15.70
CA ASN A 170 -3.80 -23.55 16.20
C ASN A 170 -3.20 -22.69 15.07
N ILE A 171 -2.99 -23.25 13.87
CA ILE A 171 -2.56 -22.50 12.69
C ILE A 171 -3.61 -21.44 12.32
N TYR A 172 -4.91 -21.78 12.34
CA TYR A 172 -5.99 -20.82 12.08
C TYR A 172 -6.03 -19.69 13.11
N ASP A 173 -5.86 -20.04 14.39
CA ASP A 173 -5.83 -19.06 15.47
C ASP A 173 -4.61 -18.15 15.42
N ILE A 174 -3.45 -18.68 15.01
CA ILE A 174 -2.24 -17.87 14.79
C ILE A 174 -2.46 -16.91 13.63
N ALA A 175 -3.01 -17.39 12.52
CA ALA A 175 -3.33 -16.55 11.35
C ALA A 175 -4.30 -15.41 11.72
N ALA A 176 -5.36 -15.72 12.49
CA ALA A 176 -6.33 -14.75 12.98
C ALA A 176 -5.70 -13.73 13.93
N SER A 177 -4.89 -14.20 14.89
CA SER A 177 -4.19 -13.34 15.86
C SER A 177 -3.16 -12.43 15.17
N PHE A 178 -2.45 -12.94 14.17
CA PHE A 178 -1.49 -12.16 13.37
C PHE A 178 -2.20 -11.06 12.56
N GLN A 179 -3.23 -11.42 11.81
CA GLN A 179 -4.00 -10.46 11.02
C GLN A 179 -4.60 -9.35 11.90
N HIS A 180 -5.14 -9.71 13.06
CA HIS A 180 -5.65 -8.76 14.03
C HIS A 180 -4.54 -7.83 14.56
N ALA A 181 -3.33 -8.36 14.83
CA ALA A 181 -2.21 -7.54 15.28
C ALA A 181 -1.76 -6.54 14.21
N VAL A 182 -1.68 -6.94 12.94
CA VAL A 182 -1.38 -6.04 11.82
C VAL A 182 -2.45 -4.94 11.72
N SER A 183 -3.72 -5.31 11.80
CA SER A 183 -4.83 -4.35 11.76
C SER A 183 -4.74 -3.32 12.89
N ASP A 184 -4.48 -3.75 14.12
CA ASP A 184 -4.32 -2.85 15.28
C ASP A 184 -3.18 -1.85 15.08
N ILE A 185 -2.05 -2.28 14.51
CA ILE A 185 -0.91 -1.40 14.21
C ILE A 185 -1.31 -0.37 13.15
N LEU A 186 -1.93 -0.80 12.05
CA LEU A 186 -2.37 0.09 10.99
C LEU A 186 -3.35 1.14 11.52
N VAL A 187 -4.37 0.72 12.25
CA VAL A 187 -5.38 1.61 12.86
C VAL A 187 -4.74 2.61 13.81
N ASN A 188 -3.85 2.15 14.69
CA ASN A 188 -3.20 3.02 15.68
C ASN A 188 -2.34 4.10 15.03
N ARG A 189 -1.48 3.74 14.06
CA ARG A 189 -0.62 4.69 13.37
C ARG A 189 -1.40 5.64 12.46
N THR A 190 -2.43 5.13 11.78
CA THR A 190 -3.31 5.95 10.95
C THR A 190 -4.08 6.97 11.79
N ARG A 191 -4.53 6.61 12.99
CA ARG A 191 -5.17 7.56 13.92
C ARG A 191 -4.25 8.73 14.26
N ASN A 192 -2.98 8.47 14.54
CA ASN A 192 -2.01 9.54 14.80
C ASN A 192 -1.87 10.48 13.59
N ALA A 193 -1.78 9.91 12.39
CA ALA A 193 -1.68 10.69 11.17
C ALA A 193 -2.96 11.49 10.87
N ILE A 194 -4.15 10.95 11.15
CA ILE A 194 -5.42 11.67 11.04
C ILE A 194 -5.42 12.88 11.97
N SER A 195 -4.96 12.70 13.21
CA SER A 195 -4.88 13.81 14.19
C SER A 195 -3.96 14.92 13.69
N GLU A 196 -2.77 14.59 13.17
CA GLU A 196 -1.83 15.55 12.60
C GLU A 196 -2.42 16.22 11.35
N TYR A 197 -2.98 15.44 10.43
CA TYR A 197 -3.58 15.95 9.20
C TYR A 197 -4.75 16.90 9.47
N LYS A 198 -5.67 16.55 10.39
CA LYS A 198 -6.84 17.38 10.73
C LYS A 198 -6.46 18.68 11.44
N SER A 199 -5.36 18.72 12.16
CA SER A 199 -4.87 19.96 12.77
C SER A 199 -4.44 20.99 11.72
N GLU A 200 -3.97 20.51 10.55
CA GLU A 200 -3.55 21.35 9.43
C GLU A 200 -4.71 21.63 8.43
N PHE A 201 -5.58 20.63 8.20
CA PHE A 201 -6.67 20.69 7.20
C PHE A 201 -8.03 20.33 7.80
N PRO A 202 -8.62 21.17 8.65
CA PRO A 202 -9.87 20.84 9.34
C PRO A 202 -11.11 20.83 8.42
N GLN A 203 -11.06 21.52 7.26
CA GLN A 203 -12.25 21.77 6.43
C GLN A 203 -12.59 20.64 5.44
N SER A 204 -11.63 19.80 5.07
CA SER A 204 -11.83 18.77 4.04
C SER A 204 -11.04 17.49 4.36
N PRO A 205 -11.37 16.81 5.48
CA PRO A 205 -10.59 15.67 5.91
C PRO A 205 -10.99 14.41 5.10
N TYR A 206 -10.12 13.97 4.21
CA TYR A 206 -10.24 12.69 3.52
C TYR A 206 -9.05 11.77 3.82
N LEU A 207 -9.37 10.53 4.18
CA LEU A 207 -8.42 9.41 4.23
C LEU A 207 -8.61 8.56 2.97
N VAL A 208 -7.54 8.38 2.24
CA VAL A 208 -7.45 7.48 1.10
C VAL A 208 -6.62 6.28 1.49
N VAL A 209 -7.02 5.07 1.11
CA VAL A 209 -6.25 3.85 1.37
C VAL A 209 -5.96 3.17 0.04
N ALA A 210 -4.69 2.92 -0.26
CA ALA A 210 -4.25 2.29 -1.50
C ALA A 210 -3.20 1.18 -1.25
N GLY A 211 -2.98 0.34 -2.25
CA GLY A 211 -2.05 -0.78 -2.20
C GLY A 211 -2.71 -2.12 -1.87
N GLY A 212 -2.04 -3.22 -2.24
CA GLY A 212 -2.63 -4.57 -2.21
C GLY A 212 -3.11 -5.06 -0.85
N VAL A 213 -2.50 -4.60 0.27
CA VAL A 213 -2.94 -4.97 1.62
C VAL A 213 -4.30 -4.36 1.97
N ALA A 214 -4.68 -3.24 1.31
CA ALA A 214 -6.00 -2.65 1.43
C ALA A 214 -7.14 -3.56 0.90
N ALA A 215 -6.82 -4.62 0.17
CA ALA A 215 -7.79 -5.64 -0.25
C ALA A 215 -8.25 -6.54 0.89
N ASN A 216 -7.47 -6.65 2.00
CA ASN A 216 -7.84 -7.48 3.15
C ASN A 216 -9.11 -6.96 3.82
N SER A 217 -10.13 -7.82 3.93
CA SER A 217 -11.47 -7.43 4.39
C SER A 217 -11.49 -6.95 5.85
N MET A 218 -10.72 -7.58 6.74
CA MET A 218 -10.63 -7.18 8.14
C MET A 218 -9.97 -5.82 8.28
N ILE A 219 -8.82 -5.62 7.62
CA ILE A 219 -8.11 -4.33 7.63
C ILE A 219 -9.02 -3.22 7.11
N ARG A 220 -9.70 -3.47 5.99
CA ARG A 220 -10.66 -2.55 5.39
C ARG A 220 -11.78 -2.16 6.36
N GLN A 221 -12.34 -3.14 7.07
CA GLN A 221 -13.39 -2.92 8.05
C GLN A 221 -12.92 -2.08 9.24
N GLU A 222 -11.74 -2.38 9.78
CA GLU A 222 -11.19 -1.64 10.93
C GLU A 222 -10.77 -0.21 10.56
N ILE A 223 -10.24 0.01 9.37
CA ILE A 223 -9.97 1.36 8.85
C ILE A 223 -11.27 2.14 8.61
N LYS A 224 -12.34 1.48 8.14
CA LYS A 224 -13.66 2.11 8.00
C LYS A 224 -14.20 2.57 9.35
N LYS A 225 -14.17 1.72 10.36
CA LYS A 225 -14.56 2.09 11.74
C LYS A 225 -13.72 3.25 12.29
N LEU A 226 -12.41 3.24 12.00
CA LEU A 226 -11.54 4.35 12.38
C LEU A 226 -12.00 5.66 11.72
N ALA A 227 -12.25 5.65 10.41
CA ALA A 227 -12.68 6.84 9.68
C ALA A 227 -14.02 7.39 10.20
N GLU A 228 -14.98 6.51 10.50
CA GLU A 228 -16.27 6.86 11.12
C GLU A 228 -16.07 7.51 12.48
N ASN A 229 -15.26 6.91 13.36
CA ASN A 229 -14.97 7.41 14.70
C ASN A 229 -14.25 8.76 14.67
N GLU A 230 -13.34 8.93 13.73
CA GLU A 230 -12.57 10.16 13.54
C GLU A 230 -13.33 11.20 12.70
N LYS A 231 -14.53 10.90 12.20
CA LYS A 231 -15.35 11.79 11.35
C LYS A 231 -14.54 12.34 10.17
N ILE A 232 -13.88 11.44 9.42
CA ILE A 232 -13.10 11.73 8.22
C ILE A 232 -13.71 10.98 7.03
N GLY A 233 -13.79 11.61 5.87
CA GLY A 233 -14.20 10.93 4.63
C GLY A 233 -13.24 9.80 4.30
N LEU A 234 -13.75 8.68 3.79
CA LEU A 234 -12.92 7.51 3.44
C LEU A 234 -13.11 7.09 1.99
N ILE A 235 -12.01 6.99 1.27
CA ILE A 235 -11.98 6.43 -0.08
C ILE A 235 -11.04 5.22 -0.08
N ILE A 236 -11.58 4.06 -0.41
CA ILE A 236 -10.81 2.83 -0.64
C ILE A 236 -11.20 2.32 -2.04
N PRO A 237 -10.27 2.32 -3.02
CA PRO A 237 -10.53 1.81 -4.34
C PRO A 237 -11.01 0.35 -4.34
N ASP A 238 -11.66 -0.04 -5.43
CA ASP A 238 -11.97 -1.45 -5.66
C ASP A 238 -10.70 -2.29 -5.69
N GLN A 239 -10.84 -3.57 -5.33
CA GLN A 239 -9.70 -4.49 -5.20
C GLN A 239 -8.82 -4.54 -6.45
N SER A 240 -9.43 -4.43 -7.64
CA SER A 240 -8.74 -4.42 -8.94
C SER A 240 -7.80 -3.22 -9.14
N LEU A 241 -8.05 -2.11 -8.45
CA LEU A 241 -7.24 -0.88 -8.50
C LEU A 241 -6.33 -0.71 -7.27
N CYS A 242 -6.48 -1.56 -6.26
CA CYS A 242 -5.57 -1.55 -5.10
C CYS A 242 -4.21 -2.18 -5.40
N THR A 243 -4.14 -3.11 -6.35
CA THR A 243 -2.88 -3.75 -6.79
C THR A 243 -2.24 -2.98 -7.93
N ASP A 244 -0.94 -3.23 -8.17
CA ASP A 244 -0.19 -2.63 -9.27
C ASP A 244 -0.89 -2.89 -10.61
N ASN A 245 -1.13 -1.84 -11.37
CA ASN A 245 -1.81 -1.93 -12.67
C ASN A 245 -1.40 -0.77 -13.60
N GLY A 246 -1.61 -0.97 -14.91
CA GLY A 246 -1.31 0.06 -15.90
C GLY A 246 -2.21 1.29 -15.83
N ALA A 247 -3.46 1.15 -15.34
CA ALA A 247 -4.40 2.25 -15.30
C ALA A 247 -3.99 3.34 -14.29
N MET A 248 -3.43 2.94 -13.12
CA MET A 248 -2.93 3.92 -12.15
C MET A 248 -1.74 4.72 -12.68
N ILE A 249 -0.87 4.09 -13.50
CA ILE A 249 0.27 4.76 -14.11
C ILE A 249 -0.20 5.69 -15.24
N ALA A 250 -1.15 5.24 -16.06
CA ALA A 250 -1.75 6.08 -17.08
C ALA A 250 -2.46 7.29 -16.47
N TRP A 251 -3.22 7.10 -15.39
CA TRP A 251 -3.90 8.19 -14.69
C TRP A 251 -2.92 9.21 -14.10
N GLY A 252 -1.90 8.76 -13.37
CA GLY A 252 -0.83 9.64 -12.89
C GLY A 252 -0.13 10.38 -14.02
N GLY A 253 0.04 9.72 -15.18
CA GLY A 253 0.54 10.34 -16.40
C GLY A 253 -0.37 11.45 -16.92
N ILE A 254 -1.69 11.25 -16.94
CA ILE A 254 -2.67 12.27 -17.34
C ILE A 254 -2.59 13.47 -16.40
N GLU A 255 -2.65 13.27 -15.09
CA GLU A 255 -2.60 14.36 -14.10
C GLU A 255 -1.29 15.17 -14.21
N ARG A 256 -0.16 14.54 -14.53
CA ARG A 256 1.11 15.22 -14.77
C ARG A 256 1.12 15.96 -16.10
N LEU A 257 0.59 15.33 -17.15
CA LEU A 257 0.52 15.93 -18.50
C LEU A 257 -0.34 17.20 -18.50
N ASP A 258 -1.48 17.18 -17.82
CA ASP A 258 -2.38 18.34 -17.68
C ASP A 258 -1.69 19.54 -17.01
N LEU A 259 -0.68 19.27 -16.18
CA LEU A 259 0.15 20.30 -15.54
C LEU A 259 1.41 20.65 -16.35
N GLY A 260 1.62 20.06 -17.54
CA GLY A 260 2.83 20.24 -18.33
C GLY A 260 4.08 19.60 -17.76
N LEU A 261 3.94 18.66 -16.80
CA LEU A 261 5.05 17.93 -16.17
C LEU A 261 5.49 16.76 -17.06
N ILE A 262 6.30 17.07 -18.05
CA ILE A 262 6.81 16.13 -19.05
C ILE A 262 8.29 15.86 -18.74
N ASP A 263 8.71 14.60 -18.89
CA ASP A 263 10.08 14.18 -18.70
C ASP A 263 10.80 13.98 -20.04
N ASP A 264 12.11 14.10 -20.01
CA ASP A 264 12.99 13.74 -21.12
C ASP A 264 13.20 12.21 -21.18
N THR A 265 13.47 11.70 -22.36
CA THR A 265 13.77 10.27 -22.56
C THR A 265 15.09 9.82 -21.90
N SER A 266 15.91 10.75 -21.40
CA SER A 266 17.08 10.46 -20.55
C SER A 266 16.73 10.10 -19.10
N ALA A 267 15.48 10.31 -18.64
CA ALA A 267 15.04 10.01 -17.25
C ALA A 267 15.51 8.61 -16.81
N PRO A 268 16.30 8.47 -15.73
CA PRO A 268 16.90 7.20 -15.34
C PRO A 268 15.92 6.30 -14.60
N PRO A 269 16.08 4.96 -14.69
CA PRO A 269 15.40 4.04 -13.76
C PRO A 269 15.94 4.21 -12.35
N ARG A 270 15.07 4.12 -11.34
CA ARG A 270 15.43 4.33 -9.94
C ARG A 270 14.98 3.13 -9.11
N ALA A 271 15.92 2.37 -8.56
CA ALA A 271 15.60 1.29 -7.62
C ALA A 271 15.02 1.83 -6.30
N ARG A 272 15.48 3.02 -5.88
CA ARG A 272 14.97 3.78 -4.73
C ARG A 272 14.57 5.18 -5.19
N TRP A 273 13.41 5.61 -4.74
CA TRP A 273 12.90 6.95 -5.04
C TRP A 273 12.10 7.39 -3.79
N PRO A 274 12.56 8.42 -3.06
CA PRO A 274 11.91 8.86 -1.83
C PRO A 274 10.50 9.40 -2.07
#